data_c5dcc449b52da190a78b379bda1e39d8
#
_entry.id   c5dcc449b52da190a78b379bda1e39d8
#
_cell.length_a   1.000
_cell.length_b   1.000
_cell.length_c   1.000
_cell.angle_alpha   90.00
_cell.angle_beta   90.00
_cell.angle_gamma   90.00
#
_symmetry.space_group_name_H-M   'P 1'
#
loop_
_entity.id
_entity.type
_entity.pdbx_description
1 polymer ?
#
loop_
_entity_poly.entity_id
_entity_poly.type
_entity_poly.pdbx_seq_one_letter_code
_entity_poly.pdbx_strand_id
1 'polypeptide(L)'
;MVYQTYGELNETKDNAILICHALSGNHHVAGLSEDDKKGWWDDMVGPNKAFDTNKYFIVGCNNLGGCHGSTGPNSINPDNNIAYGSSFPMVTVGDWVKSQDLLRTHLGLPYWYAVVGGSLG
;
A
#
# COMPACT_ATOMS: atom_id res chain seq x y z
N MET A 1 6.65 -3.78 -5.49
CA MET A 1 5.47 -3.42 -4.67
C MET A 1 4.68 -2.32 -5.36
N VAL A 2 3.37 -2.47 -5.45
CA VAL A 2 2.48 -1.41 -5.96
C VAL A 2 1.97 -0.59 -4.78
N TYR A 3 1.94 0.72 -4.94
CA TYR A 3 1.40 1.64 -3.94
C TYR A 3 0.71 2.83 -4.60
N GLN A 4 -0.12 3.53 -3.85
CA GLN A 4 -0.80 4.75 -4.27
C GLN A 4 -0.75 5.78 -3.15
N THR A 5 -0.68 7.05 -3.51
CA THR A 5 -0.59 8.15 -2.54
C THR A 5 -1.72 9.14 -2.74
N TYR A 6 -2.11 9.80 -1.66
CA TYR A 6 -3.18 10.79 -1.63
C TYR A 6 -2.76 11.97 -0.75
N GLY A 7 -3.09 13.18 -1.16
CA GLY A 7 -2.66 14.39 -0.49
C GLY A 7 -1.21 14.76 -0.80
N GLU A 8 -0.66 15.66 -0.03
CA GLU A 8 0.68 16.20 -0.23
C GLU A 8 1.56 15.99 1.01
N LEU A 9 2.81 15.63 0.77
CA LEU A 9 3.82 15.53 1.80
C LEU A 9 4.26 16.95 2.20
N ASN A 10 4.25 17.27 3.50
CA ASN A 10 4.70 18.56 4.00
C ASN A 10 6.24 18.70 3.94
N GLU A 11 6.76 19.91 4.18
CA GLU A 11 8.18 20.20 4.10
C GLU A 11 9.03 19.38 5.09
N THR A 12 8.50 19.14 6.29
CA THR A 12 9.17 18.36 7.35
C THR A 12 9.02 16.85 7.17
N LYS A 13 8.20 16.41 6.20
CA LYS A 13 7.94 15.00 5.88
C LYS A 13 7.46 14.19 7.10
N ASP A 14 6.65 14.80 7.94
CA ASP A 14 6.17 14.22 9.19
C ASP A 14 4.64 13.99 9.23
N ASN A 15 3.97 14.10 8.09
CA ASN A 15 2.52 13.96 7.96
C ASN A 15 2.07 12.70 7.18
N ALA A 16 2.94 11.72 7.01
CA ALA A 16 2.64 10.52 6.23
C ALA A 16 1.94 9.44 7.07
N ILE A 17 0.79 8.96 6.60
CA ILE A 17 0.03 7.87 7.22
C ILE A 17 0.02 6.67 6.28
N LEU A 18 0.44 5.52 6.77
CA LEU A 18 0.35 4.25 6.06
C LEU A 18 -0.99 3.58 6.35
N ILE A 19 -1.71 3.21 5.29
CA ILE A 19 -2.93 2.41 5.38
C ILE A 19 -2.63 0.98 4.95
N CYS A 20 -2.86 0.04 5.87
CA CYS A 20 -2.67 -1.39 5.66
C CYS A 20 -4.02 -2.04 5.37
N HIS A 21 -4.17 -2.63 4.18
CA HIS A 21 -5.42 -3.24 3.76
C HIS A 21 -5.66 -4.62 4.41
N ALA A 22 -6.93 -5.02 4.52
CA ALA A 22 -7.34 -6.35 4.94
C ALA A 22 -7.04 -7.40 3.85
N LEU A 23 -7.30 -8.69 4.13
CA LEU A 23 -6.97 -9.81 3.24
C LEU A 23 -7.41 -9.61 1.79
N SER A 24 -8.62 -9.12 1.57
CA SER A 24 -9.19 -8.90 0.23
C SER A 24 -8.99 -7.47 -0.30
N GLY A 25 -8.26 -6.63 0.39
CA GLY A 25 -7.99 -5.26 -0.02
C GLY A 25 -6.81 -5.14 -0.98
N ASN A 26 -6.47 -3.90 -1.29
CA ASN A 26 -5.36 -3.55 -2.18
C ASN A 26 -4.88 -2.11 -1.91
N HIS A 27 -3.96 -1.63 -2.75
CA HIS A 27 -3.40 -0.28 -2.67
C HIS A 27 -4.40 0.84 -3.01
N HIS A 28 -5.51 0.53 -3.69
CA HIS A 28 -6.50 1.55 -4.09
C HIS A 28 -7.45 1.85 -2.94
N VAL A 29 -7.03 2.75 -2.06
CA VAL A 29 -7.75 3.08 -0.81
C VAL A 29 -8.89 4.05 -1.04
N ALA A 30 -8.68 5.07 -1.89
CA ALA A 30 -9.64 6.16 -2.09
C ALA A 30 -9.68 6.63 -3.55
N GLY A 31 -10.71 7.43 -3.87
CA GLY A 31 -10.92 7.98 -5.20
C GLY A 31 -11.48 6.96 -6.20
N LEU A 32 -11.55 7.36 -7.46
CA LEU A 32 -11.97 6.49 -8.56
C LEU A 32 -10.74 5.99 -9.33
N SER A 33 -10.70 4.70 -9.63
CA SER A 33 -9.73 4.11 -10.53
C SER A 33 -10.07 4.43 -12.01
N GLU A 34 -9.19 4.08 -12.93
CA GLU A 34 -9.44 4.17 -14.37
C GLU A 34 -10.69 3.40 -14.82
N ASP A 35 -11.06 2.33 -14.11
CA ASP A 35 -12.25 1.53 -14.34
C ASP A 35 -13.48 2.01 -13.54
N ASP A 36 -13.47 3.26 -13.06
CA ASP A 36 -14.53 3.86 -12.23
C ASP A 36 -14.83 3.08 -10.93
N LYS A 37 -13.87 2.32 -10.43
CA LYS A 37 -14.00 1.62 -9.15
C LYS A 37 -13.58 2.52 -8.01
N LYS A 38 -14.48 2.69 -7.05
CA LYS A 38 -14.23 3.45 -5.84
C LYS A 38 -13.22 2.73 -4.93
N GLY A 39 -12.28 3.48 -4.35
CA GLY A 39 -11.36 2.94 -3.35
C GLY A 39 -12.11 2.33 -2.16
N TRP A 40 -11.54 1.28 -1.58
CA TRP A 40 -12.24 0.49 -0.56
C TRP A 40 -12.48 1.25 0.75
N TRP A 41 -11.77 2.34 0.99
CA TRP A 41 -11.96 3.21 2.16
C TRP A 41 -12.19 4.68 1.80
N ASP A 42 -12.73 4.93 0.63
CA ASP A 42 -12.99 6.27 0.14
C ASP A 42 -13.84 7.13 1.08
N ASP A 43 -14.72 6.51 1.86
CA ASP A 43 -15.53 7.24 2.84
C ASP A 43 -14.71 7.83 4.00
N MET A 44 -13.52 7.27 4.26
CA MET A 44 -12.63 7.69 5.34
C MET A 44 -11.43 8.52 4.88
N VAL A 45 -11.01 8.38 3.63
CA VAL A 45 -9.81 9.03 3.08
C VAL A 45 -10.20 10.03 2.02
N GLY A 46 -9.83 11.28 2.21
CA GLY A 46 -10.09 12.37 1.28
C GLY A 46 -10.15 13.73 1.95
N PRO A 47 -10.42 14.80 1.16
CA PRO A 47 -10.53 16.14 1.72
C PRO A 47 -11.67 16.24 2.75
N ASN A 48 -11.35 16.76 3.94
CA ASN A 48 -12.28 16.92 5.06
C ASN A 48 -12.91 15.62 5.59
N LYS A 49 -12.29 14.48 5.30
CA LYS A 49 -12.66 13.17 5.85
C LYS A 49 -11.80 12.84 7.08
N ALA A 50 -12.03 11.69 7.68
CA ALA A 50 -11.29 11.26 8.88
C ALA A 50 -9.77 11.25 8.66
N PHE A 51 -9.33 10.70 7.53
CA PHE A 51 -7.95 10.81 7.05
C PHE A 51 -7.90 11.93 6.01
N ASP A 52 -7.81 13.16 6.52
CA ASP A 52 -7.93 14.40 5.74
C ASP A 52 -6.71 14.62 4.85
N THR A 53 -6.88 14.46 3.55
CA THR A 53 -5.82 14.65 2.57
C THR A 53 -5.40 16.13 2.38
N ASN A 54 -6.12 17.08 2.98
CA ASN A 54 -5.63 18.46 3.10
C ASN A 54 -4.52 18.62 4.15
N LYS A 55 -4.37 17.66 5.07
CA LYS A 55 -3.42 17.70 6.19
C LYS A 55 -2.39 16.57 6.11
N TYR A 56 -2.78 15.41 5.64
CA TYR A 56 -1.98 14.19 5.68
C TYR A 56 -1.67 13.68 4.29
N PHE A 57 -0.47 13.13 4.17
CA PHE A 57 -0.03 12.36 3.02
C PHE A 57 -0.33 10.89 3.28
N ILE A 58 -1.35 10.37 2.61
CA ILE A 58 -1.82 9.00 2.81
C ILE A 58 -1.13 8.07 1.81
N VAL A 59 -0.64 6.95 2.29
CA VAL A 59 0.00 5.91 1.47
C VAL A 59 -0.73 4.60 1.65
N GLY A 60 -1.26 4.06 0.56
CA GLY A 60 -1.79 2.70 0.48
C GLY A 60 -0.83 1.83 -0.31
N CYS A 61 -0.46 0.68 0.21
CA CYS A 61 0.39 -0.27 -0.50
C CYS A 61 -0.28 -1.63 -0.62
N ASN A 62 0.06 -2.35 -1.68
CA ASN A 62 -0.42 -3.70 -1.92
C ASN A 62 0.61 -4.71 -1.39
N ASN A 63 0.17 -5.62 -0.53
CA ASN A 63 1.05 -6.60 0.10
C ASN A 63 1.73 -7.52 -0.92
N LEU A 64 2.98 -7.89 -0.64
CA LEU A 64 3.71 -8.92 -1.40
C LEU A 64 2.95 -10.24 -1.30
N GLY A 65 2.95 -10.99 -2.39
CA GLY A 65 2.21 -12.24 -2.49
C GLY A 65 0.73 -12.08 -2.84
N GLY A 66 0.24 -10.83 -2.91
CA GLY A 66 -1.12 -10.51 -3.35
C GLY A 66 -1.28 -10.58 -4.88
N CYS A 67 -2.51 -10.34 -5.35
CA CYS A 67 -2.87 -10.47 -6.77
C CYS A 67 -3.19 -9.14 -7.46
N HIS A 68 -2.82 -8.00 -6.87
CA HIS A 68 -3.13 -6.66 -7.39
C HIS A 68 -1.89 -5.88 -7.83
N GLY A 69 -0.92 -6.56 -8.43
CA GLY A 69 0.25 -5.96 -9.09
C GLY A 69 1.55 -5.99 -8.31
N SER A 70 1.55 -6.11 -6.99
CA SER A 70 2.78 -6.43 -6.25
C SER A 70 3.26 -7.84 -6.60
N THR A 71 4.57 -8.08 -6.53
CA THR A 71 5.15 -9.38 -6.85
C THR A 71 4.48 -10.50 -6.04
N GLY A 72 4.00 -11.52 -6.74
CA GLY A 72 3.26 -12.63 -6.16
C GLY A 72 3.35 -13.89 -7.03
N PRO A 73 2.58 -14.93 -6.70
CA PRO A 73 2.61 -16.21 -7.45
C PRO A 73 2.35 -16.08 -8.95
N ASN A 74 1.57 -15.09 -9.37
CA ASN A 74 1.28 -14.83 -10.78
C ASN A 74 2.39 -14.04 -11.50
N SER A 75 3.37 -13.54 -10.77
CA SER A 75 4.50 -12.82 -11.37
C SER A 75 5.45 -13.79 -12.07
N ILE A 76 6.09 -13.30 -13.14
CA ILE A 76 7.09 -14.07 -13.89
C ILE A 76 8.38 -14.13 -13.09
N ASN A 77 8.87 -15.35 -12.87
CA ASN A 77 10.18 -15.58 -12.28
C ASN A 77 11.25 -15.24 -13.32
N PRO A 78 12.16 -14.29 -13.06
CA PRO A 78 13.19 -13.88 -14.00
C PRO A 78 14.20 -14.98 -14.32
N ASP A 79 14.35 -15.99 -13.46
CA ASP A 79 15.33 -17.05 -13.64
C ASP A 79 14.93 -18.06 -14.73
N ASN A 80 13.63 -18.28 -14.94
CA ASN A 80 13.12 -19.27 -15.88
C ASN A 80 12.03 -18.74 -16.82
N ASN A 81 11.64 -17.48 -16.67
CA ASN A 81 10.62 -16.80 -17.46
C ASN A 81 9.22 -17.45 -17.42
N ILE A 82 8.91 -18.14 -16.32
CA ILE A 82 7.63 -18.78 -16.05
C ILE A 82 7.03 -18.18 -14.77
N ALA A 83 5.70 -18.13 -14.64
CA ALA A 83 5.07 -17.68 -13.41
C ALA A 83 5.54 -18.52 -12.21
N TYR A 84 5.77 -17.85 -11.07
CA TYR A 84 6.21 -18.53 -9.85
C TYR A 84 5.27 -19.67 -9.43
N GLY A 85 3.95 -19.42 -9.47
CA GLY A 85 2.97 -20.39 -9.02
C GLY A 85 3.27 -20.87 -7.60
N SER A 86 3.29 -22.17 -7.39
CA SER A 86 3.60 -22.81 -6.10
C SER A 86 5.05 -22.68 -5.67
N SER A 87 5.96 -22.27 -6.55
CA SER A 87 7.36 -22.00 -6.20
C SER A 87 7.60 -20.59 -5.64
N PHE A 88 6.54 -19.76 -5.56
CA PHE A 88 6.65 -18.44 -4.96
C PHE A 88 7.12 -18.56 -3.50
N PRO A 89 8.11 -17.76 -3.07
CA PRO A 89 8.63 -17.85 -1.72
C PRO A 89 7.53 -17.61 -0.66
N MET A 90 7.65 -18.27 0.49
CA MET A 90 6.78 -18.00 1.62
C MET A 90 6.98 -16.56 2.09
N VAL A 91 5.90 -15.79 2.14
CA VAL A 91 5.89 -14.41 2.62
C VAL A 91 5.19 -14.36 3.98
N THR A 92 5.87 -13.79 4.95
CA THR A 92 5.34 -13.61 6.31
C THR A 92 4.83 -12.19 6.53
N VAL A 93 4.09 -11.96 7.60
CA VAL A 93 3.72 -10.60 8.04
C VAL A 93 4.96 -9.75 8.32
N GLY A 94 6.02 -10.36 8.87
CA GLY A 94 7.31 -9.68 9.05
C GLY A 94 7.93 -9.21 7.75
N ASP A 95 7.76 -9.94 6.65
CA ASP A 95 8.22 -9.51 5.32
C ASP A 95 7.40 -8.36 4.79
N TRP A 96 6.09 -8.32 5.04
CA TRP A 96 5.25 -7.16 4.72
C TRP A 96 5.73 -5.92 5.47
N VAL A 97 5.98 -6.03 6.78
CA VAL A 97 6.48 -4.90 7.59
C VAL A 97 7.82 -4.38 7.04
N LYS A 98 8.75 -5.28 6.71
CA LYS A 98 10.03 -4.89 6.08
C LYS A 98 9.82 -4.20 4.73
N SER A 99 8.91 -4.70 3.90
CA SER A 99 8.62 -4.09 2.61
C SER A 99 8.00 -2.70 2.75
N GLN A 100 7.18 -2.48 3.76
CA GLN A 100 6.60 -1.17 4.09
C GLN A 100 7.65 -0.19 4.62
N ASP A 101 8.65 -0.66 5.37
CA ASP A 101 9.78 0.17 5.78
C ASP A 101 10.70 0.53 4.59
N LEU A 102 10.90 -0.37 3.66
CA LEU A 102 11.58 -0.07 2.41
C LEU A 102 10.81 0.97 1.58
N LEU A 103 9.48 0.88 1.54
CA LEU A 103 8.65 1.90 0.90
C LEU A 103 8.79 3.25 1.59
N ARG A 104 8.79 3.30 2.92
CA ARG A 104 9.03 4.51 3.69
C ARG A 104 10.37 5.16 3.28
N THR A 105 11.42 4.37 3.22
CA THR A 105 12.76 4.82 2.80
C THR A 105 12.77 5.32 1.36
N HIS A 106 12.10 4.60 0.45
CA HIS A 106 11.96 4.99 -0.96
C HIS A 106 11.28 6.34 -1.13
N LEU A 107 10.26 6.61 -0.32
CA LEU A 107 9.54 7.88 -0.30
C LEU A 107 10.30 9.01 0.43
N GLY A 108 11.45 8.70 1.02
CA GLY A 108 12.28 9.67 1.75
C GLY A 108 11.67 10.12 3.08
N LEU A 109 10.80 9.30 3.69
CA LEU A 109 10.14 9.62 4.94
C LEU A 109 11.01 9.22 6.14
N PRO A 110 11.18 10.09 7.16
CA PRO A 110 11.92 9.75 8.37
C PRO A 110 11.18 8.71 9.21
N TYR A 111 9.86 8.75 9.22
CA TYR A 111 8.97 7.82 9.92
C TYR A 111 7.56 7.89 9.35
N TRP A 112 6.71 6.94 9.72
CA TRP A 112 5.27 7.07 9.54
C TRP A 112 4.68 7.86 10.69
N TYR A 113 3.92 8.93 10.41
CA TYR A 113 3.15 9.67 11.43
C TYR A 113 2.17 8.74 12.16
N ALA A 114 1.50 7.89 11.38
CA ALA A 114 0.64 6.84 11.89
C ALA A 114 0.63 5.65 10.94
N VAL A 115 0.33 4.48 11.46
CA VAL A 115 0.03 3.26 10.69
C VAL A 115 -1.35 2.79 11.11
N VAL A 116 -2.22 2.62 10.14
CA VAL A 116 -3.62 2.29 10.39
C VAL A 116 -4.02 1.08 9.55
N GLY A 117 -4.71 0.15 10.17
CA GLY A 117 -5.20 -1.04 9.51
C GLY A 117 -6.30 -1.72 10.30
N GLY A 118 -6.92 -2.70 9.69
CA GLY A 118 -7.94 -3.53 10.33
C GLY A 118 -7.84 -4.96 9.83
N SER A 119 -8.32 -5.93 10.64
CA SER A 119 -8.20 -7.36 10.33
C SER A 119 -6.72 -7.76 10.21
N LEU A 120 -6.29 -8.23 9.05
CA LEU A 120 -4.91 -8.60 8.75
C LEU A 120 -3.96 -7.38 8.65
N GLY A 121 -4.50 -6.23 8.36
CA GLY A 121 -3.75 -4.98 8.19
C GLY A 121 -3.28 -4.32 9.48
#